data_a91d08bec24bf88d80e30f2a61fbc048
#
_entry.id   a91d08bec24bf88d80e30f2a61fbc048
#
_cell.length_a   1.000
_cell.length_b   1.000
_cell.length_c   1.000
_cell.angle_alpha   90.00
_cell.angle_beta   90.00
_cell.angle_gamma   90.00
#
_symmetry.space_group_name_H-M   'P 1'
#
loop_
_entity.id
_entity.type
_entity.pdbx_description
1 polymer ?
#
loop_
_entity_poly.entity_id
_entity_poly.type
_entity_poly.pdbx_seq_one_letter_code
_entity_poly.pdbx_strand_id
1 'polypeptide(L)'
;FKDLRDPIRFVLDHQLMPAQDLKTLFWQSFVPLNSFLSIGPPVQRLQELVALMEAGVVTLLGPDMTVEIEEAYCTYSKRFDDTRYHATQLIEARIPSTAIRRTNNSLLRQLLNDRIIHPHQLAIPNEVPFETGAIAIDPETNQILGPDDRPYPTLYCFGIPTEGIHWLTAATAQPGTDAWNLRKADQIAADLLHHTF
;
A
#
# COMPACT_ATOMS: atom_id res chain seq x y z
N PHE A 1 -7.24 -14.22 9.50
CA PHE A 1 -6.74 -12.90 9.07
C PHE A 1 -7.84 -12.00 8.52
N LYS A 2 -8.73 -12.50 7.64
CA LYS A 2 -9.80 -11.66 7.05
C LYS A 2 -10.74 -11.08 8.11
N ASP A 3 -11.08 -11.85 9.15
CA ASP A 3 -11.98 -11.45 10.22
C ASP A 3 -11.37 -10.40 11.17
N LEU A 4 -10.05 -10.19 11.11
CA LEU A 4 -9.33 -9.20 11.91
C LEU A 4 -9.19 -7.84 11.21
N ARG A 5 -9.65 -7.69 9.97
CA ARG A 5 -9.46 -6.46 9.20
C ARG A 5 -10.12 -5.25 9.82
N ASP A 6 -11.37 -5.38 10.21
CA ASP A 6 -12.12 -4.25 10.79
C ASP A 6 -11.60 -3.84 12.18
N PRO A 7 -11.29 -4.76 13.12
CA PRO A 7 -10.58 -4.39 14.35
C PRO A 7 -9.23 -3.71 14.13
N ILE A 8 -8.44 -4.17 13.14
CA ILE A 8 -7.15 -3.54 12.83
C ILE A 8 -7.36 -2.14 12.25
N ARG A 9 -8.29 -1.96 11.32
CA ARG A 9 -8.65 -0.63 10.78
C ARG A 9 -9.09 0.32 11.87
N PHE A 10 -9.92 -0.16 12.80
CA PHE A 10 -10.34 0.65 13.94
C PHE A 10 -9.14 1.20 14.73
N VAL A 11 -8.14 0.37 15.03
CA VAL A 11 -6.91 0.79 15.72
C VAL A 11 -6.14 1.84 14.92
N LEU A 12 -6.06 1.69 13.60
CA LEU A 12 -5.34 2.61 12.72
C LEU A 12 -6.08 3.93 12.54
N ASP A 13 -7.38 3.86 12.20
CA ASP A 13 -8.21 5.04 11.92
C ASP A 13 -8.33 5.94 13.16
N HIS A 14 -8.31 5.35 14.37
CA HIS A 14 -8.35 6.09 15.63
C HIS A 14 -6.96 6.37 16.24
N GLN A 15 -5.88 6.10 15.49
CA GLN A 15 -4.49 6.38 15.90
C GLN A 15 -4.12 5.80 17.29
N LEU A 16 -4.61 4.59 17.61
CA LEU A 16 -4.42 3.96 18.90
C LEU A 16 -3.05 3.27 19.08
N MET A 17 -2.21 3.28 18.04
CA MET A 17 -0.87 2.67 18.04
C MET A 17 0.21 3.77 18.08
N PRO A 18 1.25 3.64 18.92
CA PRO A 18 2.40 4.56 18.89
C PRO A 18 3.06 4.59 17.50
N ALA A 19 3.52 5.77 17.07
CA ALA A 19 4.11 5.97 15.73
C ALA A 19 5.27 5.03 15.42
N GLN A 20 6.11 4.74 16.43
CA GLN A 20 7.23 3.78 16.29
C GLN A 20 6.73 2.36 16.00
N ASP A 21 5.72 1.90 16.73
CA ASP A 21 5.15 0.56 16.55
C ASP A 21 4.40 0.48 15.21
N LEU A 22 3.70 1.55 14.84
CA LEU A 22 3.03 1.67 13.55
C LEU A 22 4.03 1.53 12.40
N LYS A 23 5.19 2.19 12.49
CA LYS A 23 6.28 2.06 11.50
C LYS A 23 6.83 0.63 11.47
N THR A 24 7.30 0.11 12.62
CA THR A 24 8.13 -1.10 12.65
C THR A 24 7.33 -2.39 12.69
N LEU A 25 6.29 -2.45 13.54
CA LEU A 25 5.50 -3.67 13.70
C LEU A 25 4.40 -3.77 12.65
N PHE A 26 3.72 -2.65 12.36
CA PHE A 26 2.60 -2.70 11.43
C PHE A 26 3.07 -2.60 9.97
N TRP A 27 3.60 -1.45 9.53
CA TRP A 27 3.92 -1.23 8.12
C TRP A 27 5.09 -2.06 7.61
N GLN A 28 6.16 -2.23 8.40
CA GLN A 28 7.35 -2.94 7.96
C GLN A 28 7.31 -4.46 8.18
N SER A 29 6.49 -4.95 9.13
CA SER A 29 6.45 -6.39 9.46
C SER A 29 5.10 -7.03 9.17
N PHE A 30 4.01 -6.52 9.77
CA PHE A 30 2.70 -7.15 9.65
C PHE A 30 2.11 -7.03 8.24
N VAL A 31 2.19 -5.87 7.60
CA VAL A 31 1.58 -5.65 6.27
C VAL A 31 2.19 -6.57 5.21
N PRO A 32 3.52 -6.71 5.06
CA PRO A 32 4.11 -7.68 4.14
C PRO A 32 3.72 -9.12 4.46
N LEU A 33 3.73 -9.52 5.73
CA LEU A 33 3.32 -10.86 6.16
C LEU A 33 1.85 -11.14 5.87
N ASN A 34 0.97 -10.19 6.19
CA ASN A 34 -0.45 -10.30 5.89
C ASN A 34 -0.70 -10.39 4.38
N SER A 35 -0.01 -9.60 3.56
CA SER A 35 -0.12 -9.66 2.11
C SER A 35 0.27 -11.04 1.58
N PHE A 36 1.36 -11.60 2.09
CA PHE A 36 1.79 -12.96 1.72
C PHE A 36 0.78 -14.04 2.13
N LEU A 37 0.22 -13.95 3.35
CA LEU A 37 -0.66 -15.00 3.89
C LEU A 37 -2.13 -14.89 3.48
N SER A 38 -2.62 -13.68 3.17
CA SER A 38 -4.05 -13.44 2.99
C SER A 38 -4.46 -13.01 1.57
N ILE A 39 -3.51 -12.67 0.72
CA ILE A 39 -3.74 -12.22 -0.65
C ILE A 39 -3.10 -13.23 -1.60
N GLY A 40 -3.81 -14.33 -1.85
CA GLY A 40 -3.36 -15.38 -2.77
C GLY A 40 -4.15 -15.35 -4.09
N PRO A 41 -3.58 -15.91 -5.18
CA PRO A 41 -4.30 -16.13 -6.42
C PRO A 41 -5.40 -17.19 -6.22
N PRO A 42 -6.36 -17.31 -7.17
CA PRO A 42 -7.32 -18.41 -7.18
C PRO A 42 -6.62 -19.78 -7.17
N VAL A 43 -7.24 -20.77 -6.53
CA VAL A 43 -6.68 -22.14 -6.40
C VAL A 43 -6.26 -22.71 -7.74
N GLN A 44 -7.05 -22.51 -8.81
CA GLN A 44 -6.71 -22.94 -10.15
C GLN A 44 -5.35 -22.40 -10.62
N ARG A 45 -5.02 -21.13 -10.35
CA ARG A 45 -3.73 -20.52 -10.74
C ARG A 45 -2.55 -21.12 -9.97
N LEU A 46 -2.77 -21.54 -8.72
CA LEU A 46 -1.77 -22.28 -7.94
C LEU A 46 -1.56 -23.66 -8.53
N GLN A 47 -2.61 -24.36 -8.93
CA GLN A 47 -2.51 -25.69 -9.58
C GLN A 47 -1.75 -25.60 -10.92
N GLU A 48 -2.05 -24.59 -11.73
CA GLU A 48 -1.34 -24.30 -12.99
C GLU A 48 0.16 -24.03 -12.73
N LEU A 49 0.48 -23.22 -11.71
CA LEU A 49 1.86 -22.93 -11.33
C LEU A 49 2.61 -24.22 -10.91
N VAL A 50 1.99 -25.05 -10.08
CA VAL A 50 2.57 -26.35 -9.66
C VAL A 50 2.84 -27.24 -10.87
N ALA A 51 1.87 -27.37 -11.79
CA ALA A 51 2.04 -28.16 -13.01
C ALA A 51 3.19 -27.63 -13.91
N LEU A 52 3.35 -26.32 -14.02
CA LEU A 52 4.47 -25.72 -14.75
C LEU A 52 5.83 -25.97 -14.08
N MET A 53 5.85 -25.98 -12.75
CA MET A 53 7.07 -26.33 -11.99
C MET A 53 7.42 -27.80 -12.17
N GLU A 54 6.45 -28.71 -12.08
CA GLU A 54 6.64 -30.16 -12.30
C GLU A 54 7.10 -30.46 -13.73
N ALA A 55 6.61 -29.69 -14.71
CA ALA A 55 7.04 -29.78 -16.10
C ALA A 55 8.42 -29.14 -16.39
N GLY A 56 9.07 -28.53 -15.39
CA GLY A 56 10.36 -27.85 -15.54
C GLY A 56 10.31 -26.53 -16.33
N VAL A 57 9.11 -25.97 -16.56
CA VAL A 57 8.92 -24.68 -17.27
C VAL A 57 9.16 -23.49 -16.36
N VAL A 58 8.84 -23.64 -15.06
CA VAL A 58 9.03 -22.61 -14.05
C VAL A 58 9.99 -23.11 -12.98
N THR A 59 10.97 -22.28 -12.64
CA THR A 59 11.91 -22.53 -11.55
C THR A 59 11.77 -21.45 -10.49
N LEU A 60 11.60 -21.84 -9.22
CA LEU A 60 11.63 -20.92 -8.08
C LEU A 60 13.07 -20.74 -7.63
N LEU A 61 13.51 -19.49 -7.55
CA LEU A 61 14.90 -19.18 -7.17
C LEU A 61 15.13 -19.14 -5.66
N GLY A 62 14.08 -19.13 -4.86
CA GLY A 62 14.19 -19.03 -3.40
C GLY A 62 14.10 -17.61 -2.86
N PRO A 63 14.26 -17.43 -1.54
CA PRO A 63 14.18 -16.14 -0.88
C PRO A 63 15.37 -15.24 -1.20
N ASP A 64 15.21 -13.94 -0.93
CA ASP A 64 16.23 -12.92 -1.13
C ASP A 64 16.77 -12.89 -2.59
N MET A 65 15.85 -13.06 -3.57
CA MET A 65 16.19 -13.00 -4.98
C MET A 65 16.84 -11.66 -5.34
N THR A 66 17.99 -11.74 -5.98
CA THR A 66 18.75 -10.59 -6.48
C THR A 66 18.81 -10.66 -7.99
N VAL A 67 18.72 -9.50 -8.63
CA VAL A 67 18.93 -9.35 -10.08
C VAL A 67 20.10 -8.40 -10.29
N GLU A 68 21.11 -8.86 -11.02
CA GLU A 68 22.24 -8.07 -11.50
C GLU A 68 22.07 -7.85 -13.01
N ILE A 69 22.45 -6.67 -13.50
CA ILE A 69 22.38 -6.33 -14.92
C ILE A 69 23.82 -6.27 -15.43
N GLU A 70 24.15 -7.25 -16.27
CA GLU A 70 25.42 -7.34 -16.97
C GLU A 70 25.15 -7.23 -18.49
N GLU A 71 25.65 -8.15 -19.31
CA GLU A 71 25.25 -8.29 -20.73
C GLU A 71 23.81 -8.84 -20.85
N ALA A 72 23.34 -9.55 -19.82
CA ALA A 72 21.98 -10.07 -19.63
C ALA A 72 21.57 -9.90 -18.17
N TYR A 73 20.30 -10.23 -17.84
CA TYR A 73 19.88 -10.30 -16.47
C TYR A 73 20.44 -11.56 -15.80
N CYS A 74 21.26 -11.40 -14.78
CA CYS A 74 21.74 -12.49 -13.94
C CYS A 74 20.93 -12.49 -12.64
N THR A 75 20.27 -13.59 -12.31
CA THR A 75 19.43 -13.68 -11.12
C THR A 75 19.80 -14.89 -10.27
N TYR A 76 19.76 -14.71 -8.95
CA TYR A 76 20.10 -15.74 -7.97
C TYR A 76 19.45 -15.44 -6.61
N SER A 77 19.41 -16.44 -5.73
CA SER A 77 19.02 -16.23 -4.33
C SER A 77 20.27 -16.03 -3.48
N LYS A 78 20.30 -14.99 -2.65
CA LYS A 78 21.42 -14.78 -1.69
C LYS A 78 21.53 -15.86 -0.64
N ARG A 79 20.49 -16.64 -0.44
CA ARG A 79 20.49 -17.73 0.55
C ARG A 79 20.87 -19.08 -0.04
N PHE A 80 20.77 -19.21 -1.37
CA PHE A 80 21.11 -20.44 -2.12
C PHE A 80 22.10 -20.04 -3.22
N ASP A 81 23.34 -19.82 -2.83
CA ASP A 81 24.36 -19.08 -3.57
C ASP A 81 24.93 -19.81 -4.79
N ASP A 82 24.59 -21.09 -4.99
CA ASP A 82 25.29 -21.94 -5.95
C ASP A 82 24.70 -21.89 -7.37
N THR A 83 23.55 -21.25 -7.57
CA THR A 83 22.89 -21.29 -8.88
C THR A 83 22.55 -19.89 -9.38
N ARG A 84 23.24 -19.48 -10.43
CA ARG A 84 22.94 -18.24 -11.18
C ARG A 84 22.17 -18.59 -12.44
N TYR A 85 21.10 -17.84 -12.71
CA TYR A 85 20.29 -17.98 -13.90
C TYR A 85 20.43 -16.71 -14.75
N HIS A 86 20.61 -16.91 -16.06
CA HIS A 86 20.67 -15.83 -17.02
C HIS A 86 19.36 -15.74 -17.79
N ALA A 87 18.83 -14.53 -17.94
CA ALA A 87 17.59 -14.26 -18.65
C ALA A 87 17.76 -13.07 -19.61
N THR A 88 17.11 -13.14 -20.74
CA THR A 88 17.10 -12.06 -21.74
C THR A 88 16.01 -11.03 -21.46
N GLN A 89 15.04 -11.36 -20.62
CA GLN A 89 13.91 -10.51 -20.29
C GLN A 89 13.64 -10.54 -18.78
N LEU A 90 13.27 -9.40 -18.23
CA LEU A 90 12.84 -9.24 -16.84
C LEU A 90 11.44 -8.64 -16.82
N ILE A 91 10.54 -9.29 -16.07
CA ILE A 91 9.21 -8.76 -15.78
C ILE A 91 9.14 -8.46 -14.28
N GLU A 92 9.11 -7.18 -13.92
CA GLU A 92 8.89 -6.76 -12.55
C GLU A 92 7.38 -6.81 -12.22
N ALA A 93 6.97 -7.85 -11.54
CA ALA A 93 5.57 -8.10 -11.18
C ALA A 93 5.21 -7.63 -9.76
N ARG A 94 6.15 -7.10 -8.99
CA ARG A 94 5.88 -6.56 -7.65
C ARG A 94 5.19 -5.22 -7.77
N ILE A 95 4.06 -5.06 -7.08
CA ILE A 95 3.36 -3.78 -6.99
C ILE A 95 4.24 -2.82 -6.18
N PRO A 96 4.58 -1.63 -6.69
CA PRO A 96 5.34 -0.65 -5.92
C PRO A 96 4.55 -0.18 -4.70
N SER A 97 5.26 0.13 -3.63
CA SER A 97 4.65 0.76 -2.46
C SER A 97 4.03 2.12 -2.82
N THR A 98 2.93 2.46 -2.18
CA THR A 98 2.34 3.80 -2.29
C THR A 98 3.38 4.83 -1.89
N ALA A 99 3.62 5.81 -2.75
CA ALA A 99 4.57 6.89 -2.49
C ALA A 99 4.19 8.13 -3.31
N ILE A 100 3.49 9.05 -2.68
CA ILE A 100 3.00 10.25 -3.35
C ILE A 100 4.13 11.07 -4.02
N ARG A 101 5.33 11.10 -3.45
CA ARG A 101 6.48 11.80 -4.04
C ARG A 101 6.97 11.17 -5.35
N ARG A 102 6.64 9.90 -5.61
CA ARG A 102 7.06 9.17 -6.83
C ARG A 102 5.91 9.00 -7.83
N THR A 103 4.80 9.67 -7.61
CA THR A 103 3.64 9.57 -8.50
C THR A 103 3.94 10.08 -9.91
N ASN A 104 3.46 9.38 -10.92
CA ASN A 104 3.47 9.82 -12.32
C ASN A 104 2.15 10.53 -12.71
N ASN A 105 1.18 10.60 -11.82
CA ASN A 105 -0.07 11.30 -12.05
C ASN A 105 0.18 12.81 -12.11
N SER A 106 -0.17 13.47 -13.21
CA SER A 106 0.11 14.90 -13.45
C SER A 106 -0.61 15.81 -12.46
N LEU A 107 -1.86 15.49 -12.11
CA LEU A 107 -2.64 16.26 -11.13
C LEU A 107 -1.98 16.19 -9.75
N LEU A 108 -1.65 15.00 -9.27
CA LEU A 108 -1.04 14.84 -7.95
C LEU A 108 0.34 15.50 -7.87
N ARG A 109 1.12 15.44 -8.95
CA ARG A 109 2.40 16.15 -9.04
C ARG A 109 2.23 17.65 -8.97
N GLN A 110 1.23 18.19 -9.67
CA GLN A 110 0.92 19.61 -9.63
C GLN A 110 0.50 20.07 -8.24
N LEU A 111 -0.41 19.33 -7.60
CA LEU A 111 -0.86 19.62 -6.24
C LEU A 111 0.28 19.59 -5.21
N LEU A 112 1.24 18.66 -5.37
CA LEU A 112 2.46 18.61 -4.55
C LEU A 112 3.35 19.83 -4.79
N ASN A 113 3.59 20.20 -6.05
CA ASN A 113 4.42 21.36 -6.42
C ASN A 113 3.82 22.67 -5.90
N ASP A 114 2.51 22.80 -5.98
CA ASP A 114 1.76 23.96 -5.49
C ASP A 114 1.57 23.95 -3.97
N ARG A 115 2.06 22.90 -3.28
CA ARG A 115 1.93 22.70 -1.83
C ARG A 115 0.48 22.66 -1.35
N ILE A 116 -0.45 22.27 -2.20
CA ILE A 116 -1.85 22.05 -1.82
C ILE A 116 -1.97 20.74 -1.05
N ILE A 117 -1.18 19.72 -1.43
CA ILE A 117 -1.05 18.45 -0.72
C ILE A 117 0.38 18.25 -0.25
N HIS A 118 0.55 17.44 0.79
CA HIS A 118 1.86 17.02 1.26
C HIS A 118 1.82 15.53 1.69
N PRO A 119 2.99 14.86 1.78
CA PRO A 119 3.07 13.49 2.29
C PRO A 119 2.67 13.44 3.76
N HIS A 120 1.93 12.39 4.12
CA HIS A 120 1.65 12.09 5.51
C HIS A 120 2.93 11.61 6.22
N GLN A 121 3.17 12.16 7.41
CA GLN A 121 4.33 11.91 8.24
C GLN A 121 3.92 11.48 9.65
N LEU A 122 4.59 10.45 10.16
CA LEU A 122 4.51 10.05 11.56
C LEU A 122 5.68 10.66 12.32
N ALA A 123 5.38 11.52 13.28
CA ALA A 123 6.37 12.08 14.17
C ALA A 123 6.86 10.99 15.15
N ILE A 124 8.15 10.66 15.09
CA ILE A 124 8.78 9.68 15.98
C ILE A 124 9.78 10.44 16.86
N PRO A 125 9.69 10.32 18.19
CA PRO A 125 10.63 11.01 19.08
C PRO A 125 12.08 10.66 18.77
N ASN A 126 12.93 11.68 18.66
CA ASN A 126 14.37 11.57 18.36
C ASN A 126 14.75 10.94 17.01
N GLU A 127 13.79 10.79 16.09
CA GLU A 127 14.03 10.31 14.73
C GLU A 127 13.55 11.34 13.70
N VAL A 128 14.00 11.18 12.45
CA VAL A 128 13.40 11.88 11.30
C VAL A 128 11.97 11.37 11.12
N PRO A 129 10.98 12.25 10.90
CA PRO A 129 9.60 11.84 10.66
C PRO A 129 9.50 10.76 9.57
N PHE A 130 8.75 9.73 9.83
CA PHE A 130 8.54 8.64 8.89
C PHE A 130 7.44 8.98 7.90
N GLU A 131 7.78 9.12 6.61
CA GLU A 131 6.79 9.28 5.54
C GLU A 131 6.15 7.93 5.23
N THR A 132 4.82 7.84 5.37
CA THR A 132 4.06 6.61 5.08
C THR A 132 3.86 6.37 3.58
N GLY A 133 4.07 7.39 2.76
CA GLY A 133 3.81 7.39 1.33
C GLY A 133 2.42 7.88 0.94
N ALA A 134 1.50 8.03 1.87
CA ALA A 134 0.16 8.57 1.65
C ALA A 134 0.15 10.09 1.49
N ILE A 135 -0.93 10.64 0.94
CA ILE A 135 -1.29 12.05 1.06
C ILE A 135 -1.78 12.29 2.49
N ALA A 136 -1.37 13.40 3.11
CA ALA A 136 -1.86 13.80 4.42
C ALA A 136 -3.35 14.14 4.36
N ILE A 137 -4.15 13.43 5.14
CA ILE A 137 -5.59 13.62 5.29
C ILE A 137 -5.97 13.55 6.76
N ASP A 138 -7.11 14.11 7.09
CA ASP A 138 -7.81 13.78 8.32
C ASP A 138 -8.38 12.35 8.22
N PRO A 139 -8.02 11.42 9.11
CA PRO A 139 -8.42 10.01 8.99
C PRO A 139 -9.91 9.76 9.20
N GLU A 140 -10.61 10.66 9.89
CA GLU A 140 -12.04 10.53 10.13
C GLU A 140 -12.85 11.02 8.94
N THR A 141 -12.52 12.18 8.40
CA THR A 141 -13.29 12.84 7.33
C THR A 141 -12.76 12.57 5.93
N ASN A 142 -11.52 12.13 5.77
CA ASN A 142 -10.78 12.04 4.50
C ASN A 142 -10.55 13.40 3.81
N GLN A 143 -10.74 14.51 4.51
CA GLN A 143 -10.35 15.81 4.00
C GLN A 143 -8.83 15.92 3.88
N ILE A 144 -8.35 16.47 2.79
CA ILE A 144 -6.92 16.71 2.59
C ILE A 144 -6.45 17.78 3.56
N LEU A 145 -5.31 17.53 4.21
CA LEU A 145 -4.65 18.52 5.07
C LEU A 145 -3.77 19.44 4.23
N GLY A 146 -3.92 20.74 4.46
CA GLY A 146 -3.07 21.77 3.89
C GLY A 146 -1.69 21.85 4.57
N PRO A 147 -0.81 22.77 4.13
CA PRO A 147 0.54 22.92 4.68
C PRO A 147 0.61 23.26 6.17
N ASP A 148 -0.48 23.72 6.74
CA ASP A 148 -0.65 24.05 8.17
C ASP A 148 -1.37 22.96 8.95
N ASP A 149 -1.47 21.75 8.38
CA ASP A 149 -2.19 20.59 8.90
C ASP A 149 -3.69 20.83 9.16
N ARG A 150 -4.28 21.84 8.50
CA ARG A 150 -5.72 22.08 8.57
C ARG A 150 -6.43 21.42 7.40
N PRO A 151 -7.59 20.81 7.65
CA PRO A 151 -8.37 20.21 6.58
C PRO A 151 -8.96 21.26 5.64
N TYR A 152 -8.88 21.00 4.34
CA TYR A 152 -9.63 21.77 3.36
C TYR A 152 -11.11 21.39 3.42
N PRO A 153 -12.05 22.37 3.47
CA PRO A 153 -13.47 22.07 3.67
C PRO A 153 -14.11 21.27 2.54
N THR A 154 -13.58 21.36 1.32
CA THR A 154 -14.20 20.78 0.12
C THR A 154 -13.25 19.91 -0.70
N LEU A 155 -12.07 19.56 -0.16
CA LEU A 155 -11.09 18.76 -0.86
C LEU A 155 -10.84 17.45 -0.10
N TYR A 156 -11.20 16.34 -0.73
CA TYR A 156 -11.14 14.99 -0.13
C TYR A 156 -10.22 14.08 -0.92
N CYS A 157 -9.62 13.13 -0.23
CA CYS A 157 -8.84 12.06 -0.85
C CYS A 157 -9.32 10.70 -0.38
N PHE A 158 -9.51 9.78 -1.32
CA PHE A 158 -10.03 8.45 -1.06
C PHE A 158 -9.27 7.40 -1.88
N GLY A 159 -9.16 6.18 -1.33
CA GLY A 159 -8.57 5.04 -2.01
C GLY A 159 -7.05 4.97 -1.87
N ILE A 160 -6.36 4.45 -2.89
CA ILE A 160 -4.92 4.11 -2.84
C ILE A 160 -4.02 5.27 -2.37
N PRO A 161 -4.23 6.54 -2.73
CA PRO A 161 -3.37 7.61 -2.24
C PRO A 161 -3.43 7.83 -0.72
N THR A 162 -4.37 7.22 -0.02
CA THR A 162 -4.49 7.27 1.45
C THR A 162 -3.93 6.03 2.15
N GLU A 163 -3.39 5.05 1.39
CA GLU A 163 -2.71 3.88 1.95
C GLU A 163 -1.45 4.31 2.68
N GLY A 164 -1.39 4.03 3.97
CA GLY A 164 -0.35 4.56 4.86
C GLY A 164 -0.95 5.37 6.03
N ILE A 165 -2.19 5.83 5.89
CA ILE A 165 -3.08 6.27 6.96
C ILE A 165 -4.14 5.20 7.16
N HIS A 166 -4.94 4.94 6.12
CA HIS A 166 -5.83 3.79 6.08
C HIS A 166 -5.11 2.55 5.55
N TRP A 167 -5.66 1.37 5.85
CA TRP A 167 -5.08 0.10 5.42
C TRP A 167 -6.05 -0.68 4.54
N LEU A 168 -5.53 -1.32 3.49
CA LEU A 168 -6.28 -2.07 2.48
C LEU A 168 -7.33 -1.20 1.77
N THR A 169 -6.92 -0.01 1.37
CA THR A 169 -7.78 0.97 0.69
C THR A 169 -8.24 0.53 -0.71
N ALA A 170 -7.51 -0.41 -1.34
CA ALA A 170 -7.85 -1.01 -2.63
C ALA A 170 -8.74 -2.26 -2.51
N ALA A 171 -9.21 -2.61 -1.30
CA ALA A 171 -10.07 -3.78 -1.12
C ALA A 171 -11.40 -3.59 -1.84
N THR A 172 -11.76 -4.57 -2.68
CA THR A 172 -13.04 -4.57 -3.40
C THR A 172 -14.21 -4.78 -2.45
N ALA A 173 -15.25 -3.98 -2.60
CA ALA A 173 -16.50 -4.17 -1.90
C ALA A 173 -17.17 -5.50 -2.32
N GLN A 174 -17.73 -6.21 -1.35
CA GLN A 174 -18.45 -7.46 -1.59
C GLN A 174 -19.96 -7.22 -1.41
N PRO A 175 -20.80 -7.81 -2.25
CA PRO A 175 -22.26 -7.73 -2.11
C PRO A 175 -22.73 -8.25 -0.74
N GLY A 176 -23.65 -7.54 -0.11
CA GLY A 176 -24.22 -7.93 1.18
C GLY A 176 -23.31 -7.75 2.38
N THR A 177 -22.17 -7.08 2.22
CA THR A 177 -21.29 -6.70 3.32
C THR A 177 -21.31 -5.20 3.55
N ASP A 178 -21.12 -4.78 4.80
CA ASP A 178 -20.90 -3.37 5.16
C ASP A 178 -19.42 -3.01 4.89
N ALA A 179 -19.09 -2.86 3.60
CA ALA A 179 -17.73 -2.64 3.15
C ALA A 179 -17.23 -1.23 3.54
N TRP A 180 -16.09 -1.18 4.20
CA TRP A 180 -15.46 0.06 4.69
C TRP A 180 -15.33 1.15 3.60
N ASN A 181 -14.91 0.77 2.40
CA ASN A 181 -14.74 1.71 1.29
C ASN A 181 -16.07 2.32 0.81
N LEU A 182 -17.18 1.57 0.87
CA LEU A 182 -18.50 2.10 0.55
C LEU A 182 -18.98 3.08 1.63
N ARG A 183 -18.79 2.75 2.91
CA ARG A 183 -19.13 3.67 4.02
C ARG A 183 -18.35 4.99 3.92
N LYS A 184 -17.04 4.93 3.64
CA LYS A 184 -16.22 6.13 3.48
C LYS A 184 -16.64 6.97 2.28
N ALA A 185 -16.95 6.33 1.16
CA ALA A 185 -17.45 7.03 -0.03
C ALA A 185 -18.79 7.73 0.24
N ASP A 186 -19.72 7.06 0.93
CA ASP A 186 -21.01 7.62 1.32
C ASP A 186 -20.86 8.80 2.29
N GLN A 187 -19.98 8.66 3.30
CA GLN A 187 -19.65 9.74 4.23
C GLN A 187 -19.13 10.98 3.50
N ILE A 188 -18.13 10.81 2.61
CA ILE A 188 -17.57 11.93 1.84
C ILE A 188 -18.64 12.60 0.97
N ALA A 189 -19.51 11.80 0.34
CA ALA A 189 -20.60 12.34 -0.48
C ALA A 189 -21.60 13.15 0.37
N ALA A 190 -21.95 12.65 1.56
CA ALA A 190 -22.82 13.36 2.50
C ALA A 190 -22.21 14.69 2.97
N ASP A 191 -20.93 14.65 3.36
CA ASP A 191 -20.21 15.86 3.81
C ASP A 191 -20.13 16.91 2.70
N LEU A 192 -19.83 16.52 1.46
CA LEU A 192 -19.82 17.44 0.32
C LEU A 192 -21.18 18.10 0.07
N LEU A 193 -22.26 17.35 0.19
CA LEU A 193 -23.61 17.86 0.02
C LEU A 193 -23.97 18.88 1.13
N HIS A 194 -23.54 18.62 2.35
CA HIS A 194 -23.78 19.55 3.49
C HIS A 194 -22.95 20.84 3.40
N HIS A 195 -21.79 20.81 2.78
CA HIS A 195 -20.93 21.99 2.61
C HIS A 195 -21.27 22.82 1.36
N THR A 196 -22.07 22.28 0.45
CA THR A 196 -22.38 22.94 -0.84
C THR A 196 -23.71 23.71 -0.81
N PHE A 197 -24.51 23.54 0.23
CA PHE A 197 -25.80 24.18 0.45
C PHE A 197 -25.91 24.72 1.89
#